data_1057979fe12dbed94b8e8878d73128f4
#
_entry.id   1057979fe12dbed94b8e8878d73128f4
#
_cell.length_a   1.000
_cell.length_b   1.000
_cell.length_c   1.000
_cell.angle_alpha   90.00
_cell.angle_beta   90.00
_cell.angle_gamma   90.00
#
_symmetry.space_group_name_H-M   'P 1'
#
loop_
_entity.id
_entity.type
_entity.pdbx_description
1 polymer ?
#
loop_
_entity_poly.entity_id
_entity_poly.type
_entity_poly.pdbx_seq_one_letter_code
_entity_poly.pdbx_strand_id
1 'polypeptide(L)'
;MNIIVTGASRGIGHEVVRIFSRSKKNHVVAISRNGKQLEKLVKECNRINPEANVTPYAFDLTQFDFYSLVLQRIETYMPHCDILINNAGNLIFKGFRKIKPEDFDTVFDLNVKGLFFFTQAILPMMNKGGHIVNISSLGGVQGSKKFEGLTAYSASKGAVSILTEALAVELQEEEIRVNCLALGGVNTEMFREAFPHAKASFTPNQIAQYIVDFATNGHKVYNGKVLPVSITTP
;
A
#
# COMPACT_ATOMS: atom_id res chain seq x y z
N MET A 1 -16.41 -8.07 -3.08
CA MET A 1 -15.54 -6.99 -3.61
C MET A 1 -14.27 -7.62 -4.18
N ASN A 2 -13.74 -7.03 -5.22
CA ASN A 2 -12.47 -7.38 -5.83
C ASN A 2 -11.40 -6.40 -5.36
N ILE A 3 -10.39 -6.90 -4.66
CA ILE A 3 -9.41 -6.08 -3.95
C ILE A 3 -8.01 -6.44 -4.43
N ILE A 4 -7.18 -5.44 -4.71
CA ILE A 4 -5.76 -5.63 -5.01
C ILE A 4 -4.94 -5.00 -3.88
N VAL A 5 -3.99 -5.77 -3.33
CA VAL A 5 -3.10 -5.31 -2.25
C VAL A 5 -1.65 -5.52 -2.66
N THR A 6 -0.89 -4.43 -2.75
CA THR A 6 0.55 -4.49 -3.00
C THR A 6 1.36 -4.58 -1.69
N GLY A 7 2.54 -5.19 -1.73
CA GLY A 7 3.36 -5.39 -0.53
C GLY A 7 2.76 -6.38 0.47
N ALA A 8 2.04 -7.40 -0.03
CA ALA A 8 1.22 -8.30 0.77
C ALA A 8 1.99 -9.43 1.48
N SER A 9 3.30 -9.60 1.26
CA SER A 9 4.03 -10.75 1.79
C SER A 9 4.35 -10.69 3.29
N ARG A 10 4.31 -9.51 3.91
CA ARG A 10 4.62 -9.28 5.33
C ARG A 10 3.98 -8.00 5.87
N GLY A 11 4.04 -7.83 7.18
CA GLY A 11 3.64 -6.59 7.87
C GLY A 11 2.18 -6.19 7.64
N ILE A 12 1.95 -4.93 7.33
CA ILE A 12 0.61 -4.35 7.19
C ILE A 12 -0.16 -5.00 6.03
N GLY A 13 0.44 -5.10 4.84
CA GLY A 13 -0.23 -5.67 3.67
C GLY A 13 -0.65 -7.12 3.86
N HIS A 14 0.16 -7.92 4.56
CA HIS A 14 -0.19 -9.29 4.95
C HIS A 14 -1.45 -9.34 5.82
N GLU A 15 -1.52 -8.50 6.86
CA GLU A 15 -2.68 -8.45 7.74
C GLU A 15 -3.94 -7.90 7.03
N VAL A 16 -3.78 -6.93 6.12
CA VAL A 16 -4.87 -6.42 5.29
C VAL A 16 -5.51 -7.54 4.47
N VAL A 17 -4.70 -8.36 3.79
CA VAL A 17 -5.20 -9.52 3.02
C VAL A 17 -5.91 -10.51 3.94
N ARG A 18 -5.33 -10.84 5.11
CA ARG A 18 -5.95 -11.74 6.08
C ARG A 18 -7.30 -11.25 6.59
N ILE A 19 -7.47 -9.94 6.77
CA ILE A 19 -8.74 -9.38 7.23
C ILE A 19 -9.79 -9.42 6.11
N PHE A 20 -9.45 -8.99 4.90
CA PHE A 20 -10.37 -9.09 3.77
C PHE A 20 -10.81 -10.53 3.45
N SER A 21 -9.90 -11.51 3.60
CA SER A 21 -10.17 -12.92 3.33
C SER A 21 -11.16 -13.59 4.29
N ARG A 22 -11.50 -12.94 5.42
CA ARG A 22 -12.52 -13.45 6.36
C ARG A 22 -13.91 -13.52 5.72
N SER A 23 -14.16 -12.74 4.69
CA SER A 23 -15.42 -12.76 3.94
C SER A 23 -15.26 -13.48 2.61
N LYS A 24 -15.99 -14.56 2.38
CA LYS A 24 -16.05 -15.27 1.10
C LYS A 24 -16.56 -14.42 -0.08
N LYS A 25 -17.19 -13.26 0.21
CA LYS A 25 -17.64 -12.31 -0.81
C LYS A 25 -16.52 -11.46 -1.37
N ASN A 26 -15.32 -11.52 -0.79
CA ASN A 26 -14.16 -10.78 -1.25
C ASN A 26 -13.24 -11.70 -2.03
N HIS A 27 -12.75 -11.20 -3.17
CA HIS A 27 -11.63 -11.78 -3.89
C HIS A 27 -10.43 -10.83 -3.74
N VAL A 28 -9.31 -11.34 -3.24
CA VAL A 28 -8.12 -10.54 -2.98
C VAL A 28 -6.96 -11.01 -3.85
N VAL A 29 -6.44 -10.16 -4.73
CA VAL A 29 -5.15 -10.40 -5.39
C VAL A 29 -4.06 -9.80 -4.51
N ALA A 30 -3.22 -10.67 -3.96
CA ALA A 30 -2.11 -10.32 -3.07
C ALA A 30 -0.80 -10.27 -3.86
N ILE A 31 -0.18 -9.08 -3.96
CA ILE A 31 1.00 -8.84 -4.80
C ILE A 31 2.24 -8.57 -3.95
N SER A 32 3.31 -9.27 -4.22
CA SER A 32 4.67 -8.96 -3.74
C SER A 32 5.71 -9.75 -4.53
N ARG A 33 6.98 -9.39 -4.35
CA ARG A 33 8.12 -10.11 -4.98
C ARG A 33 8.29 -11.55 -4.47
N ASN A 34 7.94 -11.79 -3.20
CA ASN A 34 8.20 -13.07 -2.55
C ASN A 34 6.99 -14.01 -2.68
N GLY A 35 6.96 -14.81 -3.75
CA GLY A 35 5.90 -15.78 -4.02
C GLY A 35 5.73 -16.82 -2.91
N LYS A 36 6.84 -17.30 -2.31
CA LYS A 36 6.77 -18.28 -1.19
C LYS A 36 6.04 -17.72 0.04
N GLN A 37 6.24 -16.43 0.34
CA GLN A 37 5.51 -15.79 1.44
C GLN A 37 4.04 -15.56 1.10
N LEU A 38 3.72 -15.25 -0.16
CA LEU A 38 2.33 -15.16 -0.61
C LEU A 38 1.61 -16.51 -0.52
N GLU A 39 2.27 -17.62 -0.88
CA GLU A 39 1.69 -18.96 -0.73
C GLU A 39 1.41 -19.32 0.74
N LYS A 40 2.30 -18.91 1.66
CA LYS A 40 2.07 -19.05 3.11
C LYS A 40 0.85 -18.24 3.55
N LEU A 41 0.75 -17.00 3.10
CA LEU A 41 -0.40 -16.12 3.38
C LEU A 41 -1.70 -16.76 2.92
N VAL A 42 -1.76 -17.33 1.71
CA VAL A 42 -2.95 -18.04 1.21
C VAL A 42 -3.32 -19.21 2.12
N LYS A 43 -2.34 -20.03 2.53
CA LYS A 43 -2.58 -21.13 3.48
C LYS A 43 -3.11 -20.65 4.84
N GLU A 44 -2.62 -19.52 5.33
CA GLU A 44 -3.11 -18.89 6.57
C GLU A 44 -4.54 -18.39 6.41
N CYS A 45 -4.87 -17.72 5.29
CA CYS A 45 -6.22 -17.27 4.99
C CYS A 45 -7.20 -18.45 4.92
N ASN A 46 -6.83 -19.55 4.25
CA ASN A 46 -7.64 -20.74 4.14
C ASN A 46 -7.87 -21.47 5.49
N ARG A 47 -6.93 -21.36 6.44
CA ARG A 47 -7.13 -21.87 7.80
C ARG A 47 -8.15 -21.05 8.59
N ILE A 48 -8.20 -19.74 8.35
CA ILE A 48 -9.16 -18.83 9.02
C ILE A 48 -10.55 -18.97 8.38
N ASN A 49 -10.59 -19.03 7.06
CA ASN A 49 -11.81 -19.19 6.28
C ASN A 49 -11.53 -20.14 5.10
N PRO A 50 -12.06 -21.38 5.12
CA PRO A 50 -11.86 -22.34 4.02
C PRO A 50 -12.41 -21.87 2.67
N GLU A 51 -13.36 -20.92 2.67
CA GLU A 51 -13.90 -20.30 1.46
C GLU A 51 -13.19 -18.98 1.09
N ALA A 52 -12.00 -18.71 1.68
CA ALA A 52 -11.22 -17.52 1.36
C ALA A 52 -10.79 -17.53 -0.11
N ASN A 53 -11.06 -16.44 -0.83
CA ASN A 53 -10.64 -16.28 -2.21
C ASN A 53 -9.47 -15.32 -2.28
N VAL A 54 -8.24 -15.85 -2.18
CA VAL A 54 -6.99 -15.10 -2.22
C VAL A 54 -6.10 -15.64 -3.31
N THR A 55 -5.79 -14.83 -4.30
CA THR A 55 -4.88 -15.15 -5.41
C THR A 55 -3.50 -14.54 -5.16
N PRO A 56 -2.46 -15.36 -4.98
CA PRO A 56 -1.09 -14.85 -4.86
C PRO A 56 -0.55 -14.49 -6.25
N TYR A 57 0.05 -13.30 -6.36
CA TYR A 57 0.73 -12.88 -7.58
C TYR A 57 2.13 -12.36 -7.26
N ALA A 58 3.15 -13.16 -7.63
CA ALA A 58 4.54 -12.78 -7.44
C ALA A 58 4.97 -11.80 -8.54
N PHE A 59 5.16 -10.53 -8.17
CA PHE A 59 5.60 -9.48 -9.09
C PHE A 59 6.42 -8.40 -8.37
N ASP A 60 7.46 -7.91 -9.04
CA ASP A 60 8.25 -6.76 -8.58
C ASP A 60 7.74 -5.48 -9.25
N LEU A 61 7.21 -4.57 -8.45
CA LEU A 61 6.69 -3.29 -8.93
C LEU A 61 7.74 -2.35 -9.54
N THR A 62 9.02 -2.70 -9.48
CA THR A 62 10.09 -1.98 -10.17
C THR A 62 10.35 -2.50 -11.59
N GLN A 63 9.61 -3.52 -12.05
CA GLN A 63 9.67 -4.07 -13.40
C GLN A 63 8.70 -3.31 -14.32
N PHE A 64 9.03 -2.07 -14.66
CA PHE A 64 8.13 -1.13 -15.33
C PHE A 64 7.67 -1.59 -16.72
N ASP A 65 8.51 -2.29 -17.46
CA ASP A 65 8.22 -2.77 -18.82
C ASP A 65 7.17 -3.89 -18.87
N PHE A 66 6.83 -4.48 -17.72
CA PHE A 66 5.93 -5.64 -17.63
C PHE A 66 4.52 -5.30 -17.17
N TYR A 67 4.17 -4.03 -16.97
CA TYR A 67 2.85 -3.68 -16.43
C TYR A 67 1.67 -4.05 -17.33
N SER A 68 1.82 -4.03 -18.64
CA SER A 68 0.80 -4.54 -19.57
C SER A 68 0.51 -6.03 -19.36
N LEU A 69 1.54 -6.82 -19.11
CA LEU A 69 1.39 -8.25 -18.79
C LEU A 69 0.80 -8.47 -17.41
N VAL A 70 1.10 -7.59 -16.46
CA VAL A 70 0.50 -7.62 -15.11
C VAL A 70 -1.00 -7.42 -15.20
N LEU A 71 -1.46 -6.40 -15.95
CA LEU A 71 -2.87 -6.14 -16.17
C LEU A 71 -3.57 -7.37 -16.76
N GLN A 72 -3.09 -7.87 -17.90
CA GLN A 72 -3.63 -9.06 -18.56
C GLN A 72 -3.72 -10.25 -17.60
N ARG A 73 -2.71 -10.44 -16.74
CA ARG A 73 -2.71 -11.53 -15.77
C ARG A 73 -3.74 -11.32 -14.67
N ILE A 74 -3.91 -10.11 -14.16
CA ILE A 74 -4.90 -9.81 -13.12
C ILE A 74 -6.32 -9.96 -13.67
N GLU A 75 -6.57 -9.56 -14.91
CA GLU A 75 -7.86 -9.76 -15.60
C GLU A 75 -8.29 -11.23 -15.66
N THR A 76 -7.34 -12.17 -15.70
CA THR A 76 -7.68 -13.61 -15.61
C THR A 76 -8.17 -14.04 -14.23
N TYR A 77 -7.91 -13.25 -13.19
CA TYR A 77 -8.32 -13.56 -11.81
C TYR A 77 -9.61 -12.87 -11.42
N MET A 78 -9.79 -11.61 -11.84
CA MET A 78 -10.98 -10.84 -11.50
C MET A 78 -11.38 -9.92 -12.66
N PRO A 79 -12.70 -9.73 -12.90
CA PRO A 79 -13.18 -8.94 -14.05
C PRO A 79 -13.05 -7.43 -13.85
N HIS A 80 -12.92 -6.97 -12.61
CA HIS A 80 -12.78 -5.57 -12.24
C HIS A 80 -12.14 -5.43 -10.86
N CYS A 81 -11.68 -4.22 -10.52
CA CYS A 81 -11.13 -3.88 -9.22
C CYS A 81 -12.02 -2.84 -8.51
N ASP A 82 -12.51 -3.15 -7.32
CA ASP A 82 -13.27 -2.22 -6.48
C ASP A 82 -12.35 -1.41 -5.56
N ILE A 83 -11.28 -2.03 -5.06
CA ILE A 83 -10.36 -1.42 -4.10
C ILE A 83 -8.92 -1.76 -4.48
N LEU A 84 -8.10 -0.71 -4.68
CA LEU A 84 -6.65 -0.82 -4.84
C LEU A 84 -5.96 -0.28 -3.59
N ILE A 85 -5.16 -1.11 -2.89
CA ILE A 85 -4.34 -0.70 -1.75
C ILE A 85 -2.88 -0.71 -2.15
N ASN A 86 -2.31 0.47 -2.36
CA ASN A 86 -0.91 0.69 -2.63
C ASN A 86 -0.14 0.74 -1.31
N ASN A 87 0.22 -0.44 -0.79
CA ASN A 87 0.94 -0.58 0.47
C ASN A 87 2.42 -0.94 0.28
N ALA A 88 2.84 -1.42 -0.89
CA ALA A 88 4.25 -1.71 -1.15
C ALA A 88 5.13 -0.49 -0.89
N GLY A 89 6.25 -0.72 -0.24
CA GLY A 89 7.20 0.36 0.05
C GLY A 89 8.52 -0.17 0.59
N ASN A 90 9.54 0.65 0.46
CA ASN A 90 10.88 0.40 0.95
C ASN A 90 11.38 1.61 1.76
N LEU A 91 12.27 1.33 2.71
CA LEU A 91 12.90 2.34 3.55
C LEU A 91 14.40 2.04 3.61
N ILE A 92 15.22 3.04 3.34
CA ILE A 92 16.65 3.02 3.58
C ILE A 92 16.95 4.02 4.68
N PHE A 93 17.42 3.51 5.83
CA PHE A 93 17.85 4.34 6.97
C PHE A 93 19.32 4.72 6.80
N LYS A 94 19.56 5.96 6.36
CA LYS A 94 20.91 6.43 6.04
C LYS A 94 21.01 7.96 6.13
N GLY A 95 22.00 8.47 6.83
CA GLY A 95 22.21 9.93 6.94
C GLY A 95 22.38 10.58 5.58
N PHE A 96 21.84 11.81 5.40
CA PHE A 96 21.75 12.52 4.13
C PHE A 96 23.09 12.57 3.36
N ARG A 97 24.19 12.87 4.05
CA ARG A 97 25.54 12.96 3.42
C ARG A 97 26.08 11.61 2.93
N LYS A 98 25.45 10.49 3.31
CA LYS A 98 25.88 9.13 2.98
C LYS A 98 24.95 8.45 1.98
N ILE A 99 23.80 9.05 1.67
CA ILE A 99 22.87 8.56 0.63
C ILE A 99 23.58 8.59 -0.71
N LYS A 100 23.53 7.48 -1.43
CA LYS A 100 24.02 7.34 -2.79
C LYS A 100 22.87 7.41 -3.78
N PRO A 101 23.12 7.70 -5.09
CA PRO A 101 22.08 7.66 -6.11
C PRO A 101 21.29 6.35 -6.10
N GLU A 102 21.95 5.20 -5.95
CA GLU A 102 21.31 3.89 -5.94
C GLU A 102 20.38 3.67 -4.74
N ASP A 103 20.73 4.25 -3.58
CA ASP A 103 19.88 4.24 -2.39
C ASP A 103 18.59 5.05 -2.65
N PHE A 104 18.76 6.22 -3.28
CA PHE A 104 17.65 7.11 -3.63
C PHE A 104 16.73 6.44 -4.65
N ASP A 105 17.29 5.91 -5.74
CA ASP A 105 16.57 5.22 -6.79
C ASP A 105 15.79 4.01 -6.23
N THR A 106 16.42 3.20 -5.37
CA THR A 106 15.78 2.06 -4.71
C THR A 106 14.53 2.46 -3.94
N VAL A 107 14.53 3.62 -3.26
CA VAL A 107 13.38 4.12 -2.52
C VAL A 107 12.32 4.70 -3.46
N PHE A 108 12.72 5.54 -4.41
CA PHE A 108 11.80 6.24 -5.31
C PHE A 108 11.19 5.32 -6.37
N ASP A 109 11.95 4.39 -6.90
CA ASP A 109 11.46 3.43 -7.89
C ASP A 109 10.32 2.58 -7.33
N LEU A 110 10.40 2.13 -6.08
CA LEU A 110 9.30 1.37 -5.48
C LEU A 110 8.19 2.26 -4.94
N ASN A 111 8.55 3.27 -4.10
CA ASN A 111 7.55 4.01 -3.33
C ASN A 111 6.75 4.99 -4.19
N VAL A 112 7.34 5.52 -5.27
CA VAL A 112 6.72 6.55 -6.11
C VAL A 112 6.45 6.01 -7.51
N LYS A 113 7.49 5.65 -8.26
CA LYS A 113 7.37 5.24 -9.66
C LYS A 113 6.58 3.94 -9.80
N GLY A 114 6.87 2.94 -8.95
CA GLY A 114 6.15 1.67 -8.91
C GLY A 114 4.67 1.86 -8.56
N LEU A 115 4.38 2.67 -7.55
CA LEU A 115 3.00 3.01 -7.18
C LEU A 115 2.28 3.72 -8.34
N PHE A 116 2.92 4.73 -8.95
CA PHE A 116 2.35 5.51 -10.05
C PHE A 116 1.96 4.63 -11.24
N PHE A 117 2.92 3.90 -11.80
CA PHE A 117 2.68 3.10 -13.00
C PHE A 117 1.83 1.86 -12.74
N PHE A 118 1.92 1.26 -11.53
CA PHE A 118 1.02 0.18 -11.17
C PHE A 118 -0.43 0.68 -11.06
N THR A 119 -0.65 1.83 -10.44
CA THR A 119 -1.98 2.46 -10.38
C THR A 119 -2.50 2.72 -11.79
N GLN A 120 -1.69 3.33 -12.66
CA GLN A 120 -2.04 3.60 -14.06
C GLN A 120 -2.43 2.32 -14.81
N ALA A 121 -1.69 1.22 -14.60
CA ALA A 121 -1.97 -0.06 -15.23
C ALA A 121 -3.30 -0.69 -14.77
N ILE A 122 -3.70 -0.45 -13.50
CA ILE A 122 -4.92 -1.04 -12.92
C ILE A 122 -6.16 -0.18 -13.20
N LEU A 123 -6.00 1.11 -13.50
CA LEU A 123 -7.13 2.02 -13.76
C LEU A 123 -8.17 1.48 -14.75
N PRO A 124 -7.80 0.85 -15.89
CA PRO A 124 -8.79 0.31 -16.84
C PRO A 124 -9.70 -0.76 -16.24
N MET A 125 -9.30 -1.41 -15.14
CA MET A 125 -10.10 -2.39 -14.43
C MET A 125 -10.98 -1.78 -13.32
N MET A 126 -10.77 -0.52 -12.96
CA MET A 126 -11.50 0.08 -11.84
C MET A 126 -12.91 0.48 -12.25
N ASN A 127 -13.88 0.14 -11.41
CA ASN A 127 -15.26 0.54 -11.61
C ASN A 127 -15.53 1.94 -11.05
N LYS A 128 -16.60 2.57 -11.53
CA LYS A 128 -17.21 3.72 -10.85
C LYS A 128 -17.51 3.38 -9.39
N GLY A 129 -17.18 4.32 -8.50
CA GLY A 129 -17.24 4.10 -7.06
C GLY A 129 -16.04 3.35 -6.49
N GLY A 130 -15.04 3.02 -7.30
CA GLY A 130 -13.79 2.41 -6.87
C GLY A 130 -12.99 3.28 -5.91
N HIS A 131 -12.15 2.65 -5.09
CA HIS A 131 -11.33 3.35 -4.10
C HIS A 131 -9.86 2.96 -4.19
N ILE A 132 -9.00 3.93 -4.40
CA ILE A 132 -7.54 3.81 -4.32
C ILE A 132 -7.08 4.33 -2.97
N VAL A 133 -6.45 3.47 -2.17
CA VAL A 133 -5.87 3.82 -0.86
C VAL A 133 -4.35 3.72 -0.93
N ASN A 134 -3.69 4.86 -0.89
CA ASN A 134 -2.24 4.94 -0.87
C ASN A 134 -1.73 4.95 0.57
N ILE A 135 -0.76 4.09 0.88
CA ILE A 135 -0.13 4.04 2.21
C ILE A 135 1.13 4.90 2.22
N SER A 136 1.04 6.01 2.93
CA SER A 136 2.14 6.92 3.18
C SER A 136 2.65 6.82 4.62
N SER A 137 3.35 7.81 5.08
CA SER A 137 3.92 7.92 6.43
C SER A 137 3.76 9.33 6.95
N LEU A 138 3.65 9.51 8.26
CA LEU A 138 3.76 10.82 8.90
C LEU A 138 5.04 11.55 8.48
N GLY A 139 6.14 10.82 8.23
CA GLY A 139 7.37 11.41 7.69
C GLY A 139 7.20 12.15 6.37
N GLY A 140 6.17 11.82 5.56
CA GLY A 140 5.81 12.49 4.31
C GLY A 140 4.84 13.66 4.47
N VAL A 141 4.28 13.91 5.65
CA VAL A 141 3.31 15.00 5.91
C VAL A 141 4.05 16.28 6.28
N GLN A 142 3.68 17.40 5.67
CA GLN A 142 4.24 18.70 6.00
C GLN A 142 3.90 19.07 7.46
N GLY A 143 4.85 19.65 8.18
CA GLY A 143 4.69 20.04 9.58
C GLY A 143 4.87 18.89 10.59
N SER A 144 4.86 17.64 10.17
CA SER A 144 5.13 16.53 11.08
C SER A 144 6.60 16.43 11.49
N LYS A 145 6.87 15.77 12.62
CA LYS A 145 8.23 15.47 13.07
C LYS A 145 8.99 14.65 12.03
N LYS A 146 10.21 15.09 11.71
CA LYS A 146 11.13 14.38 10.82
C LYS A 146 12.22 13.68 11.64
N PHE A 147 12.73 12.59 11.10
CA PHE A 147 13.77 11.78 11.73
C PHE A 147 15.02 11.78 10.87
N GLU A 148 16.18 11.93 11.53
CA GLU A 148 17.46 11.78 10.86
C GLU A 148 17.58 10.40 10.22
N GLY A 149 18.23 10.32 9.07
CA GLY A 149 18.37 9.07 8.32
C GLY A 149 17.20 8.69 7.41
N LEU A 150 16.09 9.45 7.43
CA LEU A 150 14.89 9.17 6.63
C LEU A 150 14.61 10.17 5.50
N THR A 151 15.59 10.96 5.07
CA THR A 151 15.37 12.07 4.11
C THR A 151 14.75 11.57 2.80
N ALA A 152 15.36 10.57 2.15
CA ALA A 152 14.87 10.03 0.89
C ALA A 152 13.48 9.34 1.07
N TYR A 153 13.32 8.58 2.16
CA TYR A 153 12.06 7.94 2.49
C TYR A 153 10.94 8.98 2.71
N SER A 154 11.19 10.00 3.54
CA SER A 154 10.21 11.05 3.82
C SER A 154 9.83 11.82 2.55
N ALA A 155 10.80 12.13 1.68
CA ALA A 155 10.55 12.76 0.39
C ALA A 155 9.67 11.88 -0.50
N SER A 156 9.95 10.58 -0.59
CA SER A 156 9.13 9.65 -1.37
C SER A 156 7.69 9.54 -0.85
N LYS A 157 7.50 9.53 0.48
CA LYS A 157 6.17 9.49 1.10
C LYS A 157 5.42 10.83 0.98
N GLY A 158 6.14 11.96 0.93
CA GLY A 158 5.58 13.25 0.55
C GLY A 158 5.09 13.27 -0.90
N ALA A 159 5.86 12.71 -1.82
CA ALA A 159 5.45 12.56 -3.22
C ALA A 159 4.17 11.73 -3.36
N VAL A 160 4.02 10.63 -2.61
CA VAL A 160 2.78 9.82 -2.58
C VAL A 160 1.59 10.65 -2.08
N SER A 161 1.79 11.53 -1.11
CA SER A 161 0.71 12.40 -0.60
C SER A 161 0.22 13.36 -1.69
N ILE A 162 1.12 14.06 -2.36
CA ILE A 162 0.78 14.99 -3.46
C ILE A 162 0.18 14.25 -4.66
N LEU A 163 0.74 13.09 -5.02
CA LEU A 163 0.19 12.24 -6.08
C LEU A 163 -1.27 11.84 -5.79
N THR A 164 -1.59 11.55 -4.53
CA THR A 164 -2.97 11.23 -4.11
C THR A 164 -3.93 12.37 -4.40
N GLU A 165 -3.55 13.60 -4.06
CA GLU A 165 -4.36 14.79 -4.29
C GLU A 165 -4.57 15.04 -5.80
N ALA A 166 -3.50 14.92 -6.60
CA ALA A 166 -3.55 15.09 -8.05
C ALA A 166 -4.45 14.03 -8.72
N LEU A 167 -4.25 12.75 -8.41
CA LEU A 167 -5.08 11.67 -8.96
C LEU A 167 -6.55 11.79 -8.59
N ALA A 168 -6.86 12.28 -7.39
CA ALA A 168 -8.25 12.48 -6.98
C ALA A 168 -8.98 13.53 -7.83
N VAL A 169 -8.25 14.50 -8.39
CA VAL A 169 -8.80 15.48 -9.35
C VAL A 169 -8.93 14.86 -10.72
N GLU A 170 -7.89 14.19 -11.22
CA GLU A 170 -7.88 13.57 -12.55
C GLU A 170 -8.97 12.49 -12.72
N LEU A 171 -9.23 11.70 -11.66
CA LEU A 171 -10.17 10.59 -11.71
C LEU A 171 -11.59 10.94 -11.21
N GLN A 172 -11.86 12.22 -10.99
CA GLN A 172 -13.15 12.67 -10.43
C GLN A 172 -14.33 12.33 -11.34
N GLU A 173 -14.20 12.52 -12.66
CA GLU A 173 -15.26 12.22 -13.63
C GLU A 173 -15.50 10.72 -13.80
N GLU A 174 -14.50 9.90 -13.53
CA GLU A 174 -14.61 8.45 -13.51
C GLU A 174 -15.25 7.92 -12.21
N GLU A 175 -15.54 8.82 -11.26
CA GLU A 175 -16.09 8.52 -9.93
C GLU A 175 -15.17 7.59 -9.09
N ILE A 176 -13.86 7.54 -9.40
CA ILE A 176 -12.87 6.82 -8.61
C ILE A 176 -12.34 7.74 -7.51
N ARG A 177 -12.37 7.28 -6.26
CA ARG A 177 -11.87 8.03 -5.11
C ARG A 177 -10.43 7.64 -4.80
N VAL A 178 -9.60 8.63 -4.52
CA VAL A 178 -8.18 8.41 -4.17
C VAL A 178 -7.88 9.09 -2.85
N ASN A 179 -7.42 8.31 -1.87
CA ASN A 179 -7.07 8.84 -0.54
C ASN A 179 -5.75 8.25 -0.06
N CYS A 180 -5.11 8.92 0.88
CA CYS A 180 -3.84 8.52 1.46
C CYS A 180 -3.97 8.38 2.98
N LEU A 181 -3.45 7.29 3.53
CA LEU A 181 -3.27 7.10 4.96
C LEU A 181 -1.79 7.29 5.31
N ALA A 182 -1.48 8.38 6.00
CA ALA A 182 -0.13 8.70 6.46
C ALA A 182 0.10 8.09 7.85
N LEU A 183 0.68 6.89 7.88
CA LEU A 183 0.81 6.09 9.10
C LEU A 183 1.95 6.60 10.01
N GLY A 184 1.70 6.57 11.31
CA GLY A 184 2.73 6.65 12.35
C GLY A 184 3.50 5.35 12.51
N GLY A 185 4.18 5.17 13.66
CA GLY A 185 4.97 3.98 13.95
C GLY A 185 4.12 2.72 14.11
N VAL A 186 4.33 1.74 13.23
CA VAL A 186 3.70 0.42 13.26
C VAL A 186 4.77 -0.64 13.46
N ASN A 187 4.60 -1.58 14.39
CA ASN A 187 5.58 -2.60 14.76
C ASN A 187 5.76 -3.67 13.66
N THR A 188 6.26 -3.23 12.52
CA THR A 188 6.68 -4.08 11.40
C THR A 188 8.17 -4.41 11.48
N GLU A 189 8.62 -5.37 10.67
CA GLU A 189 10.04 -5.67 10.50
C GLU A 189 10.81 -4.41 10.03
N MET A 190 10.31 -3.71 9.01
CA MET A 190 10.86 -2.45 8.51
C MET A 190 11.03 -1.39 9.62
N PHE A 191 10.05 -1.25 10.51
CA PHE A 191 10.13 -0.32 11.63
C PHE A 191 11.22 -0.72 12.64
N ARG A 192 11.28 -2.00 13.01
CA ARG A 192 12.28 -2.50 13.96
C ARG A 192 13.72 -2.39 13.42
N GLU A 193 13.91 -2.60 12.13
CA GLU A 193 15.21 -2.42 11.45
C GLU A 193 15.65 -0.95 11.46
N ALA A 194 14.73 -0.02 11.15
CA ALA A 194 15.03 1.40 11.13
C ALA A 194 15.17 2.02 12.56
N PHE A 195 14.42 1.51 13.51
CA PHE A 195 14.33 2.05 14.87
C PHE A 195 14.42 0.94 15.94
N PRO A 196 15.60 0.29 16.13
CA PRO A 196 15.74 -0.88 17.02
C PRO A 196 15.34 -0.62 18.48
N HIS A 197 15.43 0.63 18.93
CA HIS A 197 15.16 1.04 20.31
C HIS A 197 13.82 1.77 20.48
N ALA A 198 13.08 2.00 19.41
CA ALA A 198 11.80 2.71 19.49
C ALA A 198 10.63 1.74 19.68
N LYS A 199 9.65 2.18 20.45
CA LYS A 199 8.38 1.47 20.60
C LYS A 199 7.37 2.00 19.60
N ALA A 200 6.86 1.13 18.75
CA ALA A 200 5.79 1.47 17.83
C ALA A 200 4.45 1.61 18.58
N SER A 201 3.60 2.52 18.13
CA SER A 201 2.29 2.76 18.75
C SER A 201 1.27 1.67 18.43
N PHE A 202 1.43 0.99 17.30
CA PHE A 202 0.46 0.03 16.78
C PHE A 202 1.10 -1.27 16.35
N THR A 203 0.33 -2.35 16.42
CA THR A 203 0.64 -3.62 15.74
C THR A 203 0.19 -3.56 14.28
N PRO A 204 0.77 -4.39 13.38
CA PRO A 204 0.30 -4.49 12.00
C PRO A 204 -1.19 -4.81 11.87
N ASN A 205 -1.71 -5.68 12.74
CA ASN A 205 -3.12 -6.08 12.72
C ASN A 205 -4.06 -4.92 13.08
N GLN A 206 -3.74 -4.11 14.10
CA GLN A 206 -4.56 -2.95 14.48
C GLN A 206 -4.67 -1.94 13.32
N ILE A 207 -3.54 -1.64 12.68
CA ILE A 207 -3.52 -0.72 11.53
C ILE A 207 -4.21 -1.34 10.30
N ALA A 208 -4.02 -2.62 10.06
CA ALA A 208 -4.68 -3.31 8.96
C ALA A 208 -6.21 -3.30 9.10
N GLN A 209 -6.73 -3.48 10.32
CA GLN A 209 -8.17 -3.36 10.57
C GLN A 209 -8.68 -1.96 10.19
N TYR A 210 -7.99 -0.90 10.62
CA TYR A 210 -8.34 0.47 10.25
C TYR A 210 -8.25 0.70 8.73
N ILE A 211 -7.21 0.20 8.07
CA ILE A 211 -7.05 0.32 6.61
C ILE A 211 -8.21 -0.37 5.88
N VAL A 212 -8.62 -1.56 6.30
CA VAL A 212 -9.73 -2.30 5.69
C VAL A 212 -11.05 -1.55 5.87
N ASP A 213 -11.33 -1.05 7.06
CA ASP A 213 -12.53 -0.26 7.35
C ASP A 213 -12.56 1.04 6.53
N PHE A 214 -11.42 1.73 6.44
CA PHE A 214 -11.28 2.93 5.62
C PHE A 214 -11.39 2.63 4.12
N ALA A 215 -10.72 1.60 3.63
CA ALA A 215 -10.77 1.21 2.22
C ALA A 215 -12.20 0.87 1.77
N THR A 216 -12.99 0.25 2.66
CA THR A 216 -14.38 -0.14 2.39
C THR A 216 -15.36 1.03 2.50
N ASN A 217 -15.12 2.02 3.35
CA ASN A 217 -16.11 3.06 3.67
C ASN A 217 -15.62 4.49 3.45
N GLY A 218 -14.31 4.75 3.47
CA GLY A 218 -13.73 6.10 3.42
C GLY A 218 -14.06 6.87 2.15
N HIS A 219 -14.19 6.18 1.01
CA HIS A 219 -14.54 6.77 -0.28
C HIS A 219 -15.93 7.46 -0.29
N LYS A 220 -16.81 7.12 0.65
CA LYS A 220 -18.14 7.73 0.78
C LYS A 220 -18.06 9.16 1.30
N VAL A 221 -16.98 9.52 1.98
CA VAL A 221 -16.82 10.80 2.68
C VAL A 221 -15.59 11.57 2.21
N TYR A 222 -14.54 10.86 1.77
CA TYR A 222 -13.25 11.43 1.41
C TYR A 222 -12.89 11.24 -0.06
N ASN A 223 -12.29 12.27 -0.65
CA ASN A 223 -11.58 12.21 -1.92
C ASN A 223 -10.40 13.19 -1.89
N GLY A 224 -9.23 12.80 -2.32
CA GLY A 224 -8.01 13.60 -2.33
C GLY A 224 -7.49 13.94 -0.93
N LYS A 225 -7.80 13.13 0.09
CA LYS A 225 -7.39 13.44 1.47
C LYS A 225 -6.17 12.64 1.88
N VAL A 226 -5.23 13.36 2.50
CA VAL A 226 -4.08 12.78 3.20
C VAL A 226 -4.40 12.80 4.70
N LEU A 227 -4.66 11.62 5.26
CA LEU A 227 -5.13 11.46 6.63
C LEU A 227 -4.00 10.94 7.52
N PRO A 228 -3.51 11.73 8.49
CA PRO A 228 -2.58 11.26 9.51
C PRO A 228 -3.23 10.19 10.40
N VAL A 229 -2.55 9.04 10.55
CA VAL A 229 -3.02 7.91 11.38
C VAL A 229 -2.02 7.66 12.50
N SER A 230 -2.23 8.31 13.63
CA SER A 230 -1.37 8.23 14.81
C SER A 230 -2.16 8.60 16.06
N ILE A 231 -1.76 8.02 17.20
CA ILE A 231 -2.23 8.42 18.55
C ILE A 231 -1.33 9.47 19.19
N THR A 232 -0.21 9.79 18.56
CA THR A 232 0.70 10.86 19.00
C THR A 232 0.55 12.06 18.09
N THR A 233 0.72 13.26 18.63
CA THR A 233 0.84 14.47 17.81
C THR A 233 2.07 14.37 16.92
N PRO A 234 1.95 14.67 15.63
CA PRO A 234 3.09 14.63 14.70
C PRO A 234 4.17 15.64 15.05
#